data_2c9faec3cc072f2706e8ce48c70b2a98
#
_entry.id   2c9faec3cc072f2706e8ce48c70b2a98
#
_cell.length_a   1.000
_cell.length_b   1.000
_cell.length_c   1.000
_cell.angle_alpha   90.00
_cell.angle_beta   90.00
_cell.angle_gamma   90.00
#
_symmetry.space_group_name_H-M   'P 1'
#
loop_
_entity.id
_entity.type
_entity.pdbx_description
1 polymer ?
#
loop_
_entity_poly.entity_id
_entity_poly.type
_entity_poly.pdbx_seq_one_letter_code
_entity_poly.pdbx_strand_id
1 'polypeptide(L)'
;MGMGHLARLLPITRALSERNHQVVFFLRNPHECTKVITKEKIPILPVMNIVPTIPEMSVLHRYNSYSDLIAITGGCDQEHLFTTTLSWKTLFDIYKPDLIVCDHSPICCLAAFGRIPVVLLGDGFTLPPAHEPVFPVHRGASPIIEPARLLENMRIVQKMHGHKIPQTITEPFRTAARLFCTLPELDHYPLMRRDTVIGPPPNDLFEPIAPPTEPKWFAYLKAGFPVTSKILENLCIVKFPGEVYVSGLTPEWKDRLTRSNIVVHSDPPSMNQMFPRISVVLHHGGNGLTCAALSAGRSQIVIPMYQETGLTAERLRHTGVEHILTPKEIQSGNTCNVISEVAESKSMMERAQAIARNIQLRGPSRFLETCIETCEEILAG
;
A
#
# COMPACT_ATOMS: atom_id res chain seq x y z
N MET A 1 0.49 -9.08 3.56
CA MET A 1 0.62 -7.61 3.63
C MET A 1 2.09 -7.28 3.48
N GLY A 2 2.43 -6.34 2.58
CA GLY A 2 3.81 -6.07 2.25
C GLY A 2 4.49 -5.09 3.21
N MET A 3 5.77 -4.83 2.95
CA MET A 3 6.61 -3.86 3.67
C MET A 3 6.04 -2.43 3.73
N GLY A 4 5.06 -2.07 2.86
CA GLY A 4 4.49 -0.72 2.81
C GLY A 4 3.81 -0.27 4.10
N HIS A 5 3.02 -1.13 4.74
CA HIS A 5 2.38 -0.82 6.03
C HIS A 5 3.40 -0.61 7.15
N LEU A 6 4.44 -1.46 7.19
CA LEU A 6 5.53 -1.30 8.15
C LEU A 6 6.29 0.02 7.92
N ALA A 7 6.58 0.34 6.66
CA ALA A 7 7.28 1.57 6.29
C ALA A 7 6.51 2.84 6.70
N ARG A 8 5.18 2.79 6.71
CA ARG A 8 4.32 3.89 7.19
C ARG A 8 4.30 3.97 8.72
N LEU A 9 4.05 2.86 9.40
CA LEU A 9 3.84 2.86 10.85
C LEU A 9 5.13 2.99 11.68
N LEU A 10 6.24 2.42 11.21
CA LEU A 10 7.47 2.38 11.98
C LEU A 10 8.07 3.76 12.31
N PRO A 11 8.12 4.74 11.40
CA PRO A 11 8.55 6.10 11.73
C PRO A 11 7.69 6.76 12.81
N ILE A 12 6.35 6.58 12.75
CA ILE A 12 5.41 7.10 13.75
C ILE A 12 5.67 6.45 15.11
N THR A 13 5.81 5.12 15.12
CA THR A 13 6.09 4.33 16.32
C THR A 13 7.38 4.79 17.03
N ARG A 14 8.48 5.01 16.26
CA ARG A 14 9.74 5.53 16.78
C ARG A 14 9.58 6.92 17.36
N ALA A 15 8.95 7.84 16.61
CA ALA A 15 8.79 9.22 17.04
C ALA A 15 7.93 9.37 18.31
N LEU A 16 6.87 8.55 18.47
CA LEU A 16 6.08 8.48 19.69
C LEU A 16 6.89 7.91 20.86
N SER A 17 7.68 6.85 20.62
CA SER A 17 8.55 6.27 21.65
C SER A 17 9.63 7.25 22.13
N GLU A 18 10.22 8.04 21.22
CA GLU A 18 11.19 9.11 21.55
C GLU A 18 10.57 10.25 22.38
N ARG A 19 9.24 10.42 22.32
CA ARG A 19 8.46 11.35 23.14
C ARG A 19 7.95 10.73 24.46
N ASN A 20 8.51 9.57 24.85
CA ASN A 20 8.20 8.83 26.08
C ASN A 20 6.78 8.21 26.12
N HIS A 21 6.10 8.05 24.98
CA HIS A 21 4.91 7.22 24.93
C HIS A 21 5.29 5.74 25.01
N GLN A 22 4.49 4.95 25.73
CA GLN A 22 4.61 3.49 25.74
C GLN A 22 3.97 2.94 24.48
N VAL A 23 4.75 2.45 23.52
CA VAL A 23 4.27 1.97 22.24
C VAL A 23 4.42 0.46 22.12
N VAL A 24 3.36 -0.21 21.70
CA VAL A 24 3.35 -1.64 21.33
C VAL A 24 2.91 -1.76 19.88
N PHE A 25 3.67 -2.53 19.10
CA PHE A 25 3.42 -2.66 17.67
C PHE A 25 2.85 -4.04 17.33
N PHE A 26 1.69 -4.08 16.68
CA PHE A 26 1.02 -5.31 16.28
C PHE A 26 1.17 -5.55 14.78
N LEU A 27 1.67 -6.72 14.39
CA LEU A 27 1.85 -7.13 13.00
C LEU A 27 1.12 -8.44 12.69
N ARG A 28 0.48 -8.49 11.52
CA ARG A 28 -0.16 -9.71 11.03
C ARG A 28 0.87 -10.79 10.67
N ASN A 29 1.95 -10.42 9.98
CA ASN A 29 2.99 -11.33 9.49
C ASN A 29 4.39 -10.82 9.85
N PRO A 30 4.82 -10.89 11.13
CA PRO A 30 6.12 -10.38 11.55
C PRO A 30 7.30 -11.07 10.85
N HIS A 31 7.15 -12.34 10.46
CA HIS A 31 8.22 -13.09 9.76
C HIS A 31 8.62 -12.49 8.41
N GLU A 32 7.69 -11.84 7.68
CA GLU A 32 8.00 -11.15 6.42
C GLU A 32 8.87 -9.90 6.61
N CYS A 33 8.93 -9.40 7.83
CA CYS A 33 9.60 -8.15 8.20
C CYS A 33 10.79 -8.37 9.14
N THR A 34 11.22 -9.60 9.38
CA THR A 34 12.22 -9.97 10.41
C THR A 34 13.48 -9.11 10.33
N LYS A 35 14.05 -8.88 9.15
CA LYS A 35 15.28 -8.07 8.98
C LYS A 35 15.14 -6.63 9.48
N VAL A 36 13.92 -6.10 9.51
CA VAL A 36 13.65 -4.72 9.95
C VAL A 36 13.32 -4.71 11.44
N ILE A 37 12.35 -5.55 11.84
CA ILE A 37 11.83 -5.56 13.21
C ILE A 37 12.85 -5.99 14.27
N THR A 38 13.82 -6.85 13.92
CA THR A 38 14.88 -7.28 14.85
C THR A 38 15.81 -6.13 15.28
N LYS A 39 15.79 -5.01 14.59
CA LYS A 39 16.56 -3.81 14.93
C LYS A 39 15.78 -2.87 15.85
N GLU A 40 14.50 -3.10 16.05
CA GLU A 40 13.64 -2.24 16.85
C GLU A 40 13.70 -2.63 18.34
N LYS A 41 13.67 -1.61 19.20
CA LYS A 41 13.59 -1.78 20.66
C LYS A 41 12.15 -1.76 21.18
N ILE A 42 11.17 -1.70 20.28
CA ILE A 42 9.74 -1.61 20.60
C ILE A 42 9.16 -3.01 20.63
N PRO A 43 8.31 -3.36 21.61
CA PRO A 43 7.62 -4.64 21.63
C PRO A 43 6.79 -4.86 20.36
N ILE A 44 7.05 -5.96 19.66
CA ILE A 44 6.35 -6.34 18.43
C ILE A 44 5.67 -7.68 18.65
N LEU A 45 4.36 -7.69 18.48
CA LEU A 45 3.52 -8.85 18.71
C LEU A 45 2.77 -9.27 17.43
N PRO A 46 2.66 -10.59 17.18
CA PRO A 46 1.78 -11.07 16.13
C PRO A 46 0.31 -10.89 16.51
N VAL A 47 -0.53 -10.57 15.53
CA VAL A 47 -1.98 -10.65 15.68
C VAL A 47 -2.52 -11.89 14.97
N MET A 48 -3.75 -12.27 15.33
CA MET A 48 -4.43 -13.40 14.69
C MET A 48 -4.41 -13.25 13.17
N ASN A 49 -3.93 -14.27 12.49
CA ASN A 49 -3.92 -14.32 11.04
C ASN A 49 -5.28 -14.80 10.55
N ILE A 50 -5.97 -13.92 9.81
CA ILE A 50 -7.30 -14.21 9.27
C ILE A 50 -7.13 -14.98 7.96
N VAL A 51 -7.68 -16.19 7.91
CA VAL A 51 -7.78 -16.98 6.68
C VAL A 51 -9.10 -16.59 5.99
N PRO A 52 -9.12 -16.36 4.68
CA PRO A 52 -10.37 -16.11 3.97
C PRO A 52 -11.36 -17.27 4.16
N THR A 53 -12.58 -16.96 4.60
CA THR A 53 -13.63 -17.95 4.89
C THR A 53 -14.60 -18.12 3.72
N ILE A 54 -14.46 -17.35 2.65
CA ILE A 54 -15.33 -17.38 1.47
C ILE A 54 -14.55 -17.94 0.29
N PRO A 55 -14.79 -19.20 -0.10
CA PRO A 55 -14.08 -19.84 -1.21
C PRO A 55 -14.23 -19.10 -2.54
N GLU A 56 -15.40 -18.53 -2.83
CA GLU A 56 -15.70 -17.81 -4.06
C GLU A 56 -14.84 -16.54 -4.21
N MET A 57 -14.47 -15.90 -3.11
CA MET A 57 -13.63 -14.70 -3.13
C MET A 57 -12.13 -14.99 -3.12
N SER A 58 -11.73 -16.14 -2.58
CA SER A 58 -10.31 -16.53 -2.52
C SER A 58 -9.73 -16.82 -3.92
N VAL A 59 -10.57 -17.30 -4.83
CA VAL A 59 -10.17 -17.66 -6.22
C VAL A 59 -10.08 -16.42 -7.12
N LEU A 60 -10.84 -15.37 -6.85
CA LEU A 60 -10.98 -14.25 -7.78
C LEU A 60 -10.03 -13.07 -7.49
N HIS A 61 -9.45 -12.95 -6.29
CA HIS A 61 -8.67 -11.78 -5.84
C HIS A 61 -9.28 -10.42 -6.26
N ARG A 62 -10.60 -10.40 -6.48
CA ARG A 62 -11.35 -9.23 -6.92
C ARG A 62 -12.33 -8.86 -5.82
N TYR A 63 -12.33 -7.61 -5.46
CA TYR A 63 -13.32 -6.99 -4.60
C TYR A 63 -13.72 -5.67 -5.23
N ASN A 64 -15.01 -5.39 -5.21
CA ASN A 64 -15.58 -4.22 -5.85
C ASN A 64 -15.72 -3.05 -4.89
N SER A 65 -15.56 -3.30 -3.58
CA SER A 65 -15.64 -2.30 -2.53
C SER A 65 -14.79 -2.70 -1.31
N TYR A 66 -14.60 -1.78 -0.39
CA TYR A 66 -13.97 -2.09 0.89
C TYR A 66 -14.82 -3.03 1.76
N SER A 67 -16.15 -3.07 1.53
CA SER A 67 -17.03 -4.06 2.17
C SER A 67 -16.62 -5.49 1.82
N ASP A 68 -16.31 -5.74 0.55
CA ASP A 68 -15.84 -7.06 0.11
C ASP A 68 -14.50 -7.43 0.77
N LEU A 69 -13.62 -6.43 0.95
CA LEU A 69 -12.34 -6.65 1.63
C LEU A 69 -12.53 -7.01 3.11
N ILE A 70 -13.47 -6.35 3.82
CA ILE A 70 -13.83 -6.73 5.19
C ILE A 70 -14.42 -8.14 5.21
N ALA A 71 -15.25 -8.46 4.24
CA ALA A 71 -15.88 -9.77 4.10
C ALA A 71 -14.85 -10.90 3.99
N ILE A 72 -13.88 -10.78 3.06
CA ILE A 72 -12.83 -11.80 2.87
C ILE A 72 -11.84 -11.88 4.03
N THR A 73 -11.78 -10.85 4.88
CA THR A 73 -10.98 -10.88 6.10
C THR A 73 -11.76 -11.44 7.30
N GLY A 74 -12.84 -12.17 7.05
CA GLY A 74 -13.61 -12.88 8.07
C GLY A 74 -14.92 -12.20 8.48
N GLY A 75 -15.25 -11.01 7.96
CA GLY A 75 -16.45 -10.28 8.33
C GLY A 75 -17.78 -10.96 7.96
N CYS A 76 -17.78 -11.87 6.98
CA CYS A 76 -18.98 -12.62 6.57
C CYS A 76 -19.28 -13.85 7.42
N ASP A 77 -18.32 -14.32 8.18
CA ASP A 77 -18.48 -15.44 9.11
C ASP A 77 -18.60 -14.89 10.53
N GLN A 78 -19.73 -15.16 11.16
CA GLN A 78 -20.04 -14.60 12.47
C GLN A 78 -19.12 -15.14 13.57
N GLU A 79 -18.80 -16.44 13.57
CA GLU A 79 -17.92 -17.06 14.56
C GLU A 79 -16.48 -16.57 14.41
N HIS A 80 -16.03 -16.46 13.17
CA HIS A 80 -14.70 -15.94 12.84
C HIS A 80 -14.59 -14.46 13.25
N LEU A 81 -15.58 -13.63 12.92
CA LEU A 81 -15.62 -12.22 13.28
C LEU A 81 -15.63 -12.05 14.81
N PHE A 82 -16.44 -12.86 15.51
CA PHE A 82 -16.48 -12.86 16.97
C PHE A 82 -15.12 -13.20 17.58
N THR A 83 -14.49 -14.29 17.14
CA THR A 83 -13.21 -14.75 17.67
C THR A 83 -12.08 -13.74 17.41
N THR A 84 -12.05 -13.15 16.21
CA THR A 84 -11.05 -12.15 15.86
C THR A 84 -11.24 -10.84 16.63
N THR A 85 -12.50 -10.41 16.79
CA THR A 85 -12.82 -9.23 17.61
C THR A 85 -12.52 -9.47 19.08
N LEU A 86 -12.78 -10.68 19.61
CA LEU A 86 -12.41 -11.10 20.96
C LEU A 86 -10.90 -11.05 21.17
N SER A 87 -10.12 -11.50 20.20
CA SER A 87 -8.66 -11.42 20.26
C SER A 87 -8.18 -9.97 20.43
N TRP A 88 -8.69 -9.04 19.63
CA TRP A 88 -8.39 -7.62 19.77
C TRP A 88 -8.85 -7.06 21.11
N LYS A 89 -10.08 -7.41 21.54
CA LYS A 89 -10.59 -7.00 22.85
C LYS A 89 -9.66 -7.44 23.98
N THR A 90 -9.19 -8.69 23.96
CA THR A 90 -8.26 -9.22 24.95
C THR A 90 -6.95 -8.44 24.99
N LEU A 91 -6.39 -8.11 23.81
CA LEU A 91 -5.19 -7.30 23.71
C LEU A 91 -5.42 -5.89 24.27
N PHE A 92 -6.56 -5.27 24.03
CA PHE A 92 -6.92 -3.95 24.59
C PHE A 92 -7.10 -4.01 26.11
N ASP A 93 -7.65 -5.09 26.64
CA ASP A 93 -7.82 -5.28 28.08
C ASP A 93 -6.46 -5.48 28.80
N ILE A 94 -5.48 -6.12 28.13
CA ILE A 94 -4.12 -6.32 28.63
C ILE A 94 -3.30 -5.02 28.57
N TYR A 95 -3.25 -4.38 27.41
CA TYR A 95 -2.38 -3.22 27.16
C TYR A 95 -3.02 -1.88 27.52
N LYS A 96 -4.36 -1.81 27.63
CA LYS A 96 -5.14 -0.62 27.97
C LYS A 96 -4.69 0.63 27.20
N PRO A 97 -4.67 0.57 25.85
CA PRO A 97 -4.18 1.69 25.07
C PRO A 97 -5.09 2.91 25.18
N ASP A 98 -4.50 4.09 25.35
CA ASP A 98 -5.21 5.37 25.32
C ASP A 98 -5.55 5.78 23.88
N LEU A 99 -4.75 5.31 22.91
CA LEU A 99 -4.90 5.60 21.49
C LEU A 99 -4.45 4.40 20.65
N ILE A 100 -5.11 4.19 19.52
CA ILE A 100 -4.74 3.19 18.52
C ILE A 100 -4.41 3.90 17.20
N VAL A 101 -3.26 3.59 16.61
CA VAL A 101 -2.88 4.03 15.25
C VAL A 101 -2.98 2.83 14.33
N CYS A 102 -3.88 2.88 13.36
CA CYS A 102 -4.18 1.78 12.43
C CYS A 102 -3.77 2.09 10.99
N ASP A 103 -3.13 1.12 10.33
CA ASP A 103 -3.01 1.05 8.88
C ASP A 103 -3.64 -0.26 8.39
N HIS A 104 -4.77 -0.14 7.68
CA HIS A 104 -5.51 -1.27 7.11
C HIS A 104 -5.81 -2.42 8.10
N SER A 105 -6.50 -2.10 9.18
CA SER A 105 -6.90 -3.08 10.21
C SER A 105 -8.40 -2.98 10.53
N PRO A 106 -9.29 -3.42 9.62
CA PRO A 106 -10.74 -3.20 9.75
C PRO A 106 -11.34 -3.83 11.01
N ILE A 107 -10.92 -5.02 11.39
CA ILE A 107 -11.45 -5.70 12.58
C ILE A 107 -10.95 -5.03 13.88
N CYS A 108 -9.73 -4.47 13.87
CA CYS A 108 -9.24 -3.65 14.98
C CYS A 108 -10.12 -2.39 15.16
N CYS A 109 -10.47 -1.70 14.07
CA CYS A 109 -11.38 -0.55 14.13
C CYS A 109 -12.75 -0.93 14.71
N LEU A 110 -13.32 -2.09 14.31
CA LEU A 110 -14.57 -2.59 14.88
C LEU A 110 -14.45 -2.89 16.38
N ALA A 111 -13.37 -3.54 16.81
CA ALA A 111 -13.14 -3.86 18.21
C ALA A 111 -12.91 -2.62 19.09
N ALA A 112 -12.31 -1.57 18.55
CA ALA A 112 -12.08 -0.29 19.23
C ALA A 112 -13.32 0.63 19.24
N PHE A 113 -14.29 0.36 18.36
CA PHE A 113 -15.44 1.23 18.14
C PHE A 113 -16.22 1.57 19.42
N GLY A 114 -16.30 2.87 19.74
CA GLY A 114 -16.96 3.39 20.93
C GLY A 114 -16.22 3.14 22.25
N ARG A 115 -14.95 2.68 22.20
CA ARG A 115 -14.14 2.35 23.38
C ARG A 115 -12.82 3.11 23.43
N ILE A 116 -12.10 3.12 22.34
CA ILE A 116 -10.73 3.67 22.27
C ILE A 116 -10.66 4.56 21.03
N PRO A 117 -10.11 5.77 21.13
CA PRO A 117 -9.89 6.60 19.95
C PRO A 117 -8.92 5.94 18.98
N VAL A 118 -9.19 6.11 17.68
CA VAL A 118 -8.36 5.55 16.60
C VAL A 118 -7.92 6.65 15.66
N VAL A 119 -6.65 6.70 15.34
CA VAL A 119 -6.09 7.40 14.18
C VAL A 119 -5.96 6.36 13.06
N LEU A 120 -6.75 6.52 12.03
CA LEU A 120 -6.72 5.63 10.87
C LEU A 120 -5.95 6.30 9.74
N LEU A 121 -4.89 5.66 9.26
CA LEU A 121 -4.09 6.13 8.14
C LEU A 121 -4.07 5.12 7.01
N GLY A 122 -3.83 5.60 5.80
CA GLY A 122 -3.80 4.74 4.62
C GLY A 122 -3.70 5.51 3.31
N ASP A 123 -3.55 4.74 2.25
CA ASP A 123 -3.61 5.23 0.87
C ASP A 123 -5.03 5.13 0.30
N GLY A 124 -5.18 5.37 -1.01
CA GLY A 124 -6.48 5.32 -1.68
C GLY A 124 -7.20 3.99 -1.55
N PHE A 125 -6.48 2.89 -1.37
CA PHE A 125 -7.05 1.56 -1.22
C PHE A 125 -7.43 1.24 0.23
N THR A 126 -6.53 1.53 1.16
CA THR A 126 -6.66 1.13 2.57
C THR A 126 -7.45 2.13 3.42
N LEU A 127 -7.67 3.35 2.91
CA LEU A 127 -8.47 4.39 3.54
C LEU A 127 -9.62 4.85 2.61
N PRO A 128 -10.65 4.03 2.40
CA PRO A 128 -11.81 4.44 1.60
C PRO A 128 -12.59 5.54 2.32
N PRO A 129 -13.29 6.45 1.59
CA PRO A 129 -14.23 7.39 2.19
C PRO A 129 -15.28 6.67 3.04
N ALA A 130 -15.54 7.17 4.26
CA ALA A 130 -16.45 6.54 5.22
C ALA A 130 -17.59 7.48 5.70
N HIS A 131 -17.79 8.62 5.04
CA HIS A 131 -18.83 9.59 5.40
C HIS A 131 -20.24 9.16 4.99
N GLU A 132 -20.36 8.31 3.95
CA GLU A 132 -21.64 7.71 3.54
C GLU A 132 -21.94 6.43 4.33
N PRO A 133 -23.19 5.95 4.36
CA PRO A 133 -23.58 4.73 5.09
C PRO A 133 -22.90 3.45 4.58
N VAL A 134 -22.48 3.43 3.32
CA VAL A 134 -21.80 2.31 2.67
C VAL A 134 -20.51 2.80 2.02
N PHE A 135 -19.53 1.90 1.89
CA PHE A 135 -18.29 2.23 1.18
C PHE A 135 -18.54 2.37 -0.32
N PRO A 136 -17.83 3.30 -0.99
CA PRO A 136 -17.92 3.44 -2.43
C PRO A 136 -17.41 2.18 -3.14
N VAL A 137 -17.96 1.94 -4.33
CA VAL A 137 -17.56 0.85 -5.21
C VAL A 137 -16.49 1.28 -6.19
N HIS A 138 -15.65 0.33 -6.59
CA HIS A 138 -14.68 0.54 -7.67
C HIS A 138 -15.34 0.29 -9.03
N ARG A 139 -15.02 1.12 -10.03
CA ARG A 139 -15.45 0.96 -11.43
C ARG A 139 -16.97 0.81 -11.64
N GLY A 140 -17.78 1.31 -10.71
CA GLY A 140 -19.23 1.22 -10.80
C GLY A 140 -19.80 -0.21 -10.65
N ALA A 141 -19.00 -1.16 -10.20
CA ALA A 141 -19.45 -2.52 -9.97
C ALA A 141 -20.16 -2.66 -8.61
N SER A 142 -21.24 -3.47 -8.53
CA SER A 142 -21.86 -3.78 -7.23
C SER A 142 -20.88 -4.53 -6.31
N PRO A 143 -20.98 -4.35 -4.97
CA PRO A 143 -20.28 -5.20 -4.03
C PRO A 143 -20.61 -6.68 -4.28
N ILE A 144 -19.64 -7.57 -4.08
CA ILE A 144 -19.84 -9.03 -4.21
C ILE A 144 -20.67 -9.53 -3.03
N ILE A 145 -20.40 -8.97 -1.86
CA ILE A 145 -21.13 -9.29 -0.63
C ILE A 145 -22.06 -8.13 -0.28
N GLU A 146 -23.32 -8.44 -0.02
CA GLU A 146 -24.30 -7.46 0.42
C GLU A 146 -23.84 -6.74 1.70
N PRO A 147 -23.68 -5.41 1.68
CA PRO A 147 -23.23 -4.65 2.85
C PRO A 147 -24.14 -4.82 4.07
N ALA A 148 -25.45 -5.07 3.86
CA ALA A 148 -26.42 -5.30 4.91
C ALA A 148 -26.10 -6.59 5.70
N ARG A 149 -25.71 -7.67 5.04
CA ARG A 149 -25.30 -8.92 5.69
C ARG A 149 -24.07 -8.71 6.58
N LEU A 150 -23.09 -7.96 6.08
CA LEU A 150 -21.87 -7.67 6.81
C LEU A 150 -22.15 -6.80 8.04
N LEU A 151 -23.01 -5.77 7.89
CA LEU A 151 -23.46 -4.94 8.99
C LEU A 151 -24.19 -5.75 10.07
N GLU A 152 -25.03 -6.69 9.69
CA GLU A 152 -25.75 -7.54 10.64
C GLU A 152 -24.78 -8.41 11.46
N ASN A 153 -23.77 -9.03 10.84
CA ASN A 153 -22.72 -9.75 11.56
C ASN A 153 -21.98 -8.84 12.54
N MET A 154 -21.61 -7.61 12.12
CA MET A 154 -20.96 -6.63 13.00
C MET A 154 -21.87 -6.30 14.21
N ARG A 155 -23.15 -6.11 14.00
CA ARG A 155 -24.12 -5.81 15.08
C ARG A 155 -24.23 -6.95 16.08
N ILE A 156 -24.39 -8.18 15.58
CA ILE A 156 -24.49 -9.38 16.42
C ILE A 156 -23.23 -9.53 17.27
N VAL A 157 -22.05 -9.44 16.66
CA VAL A 157 -20.78 -9.60 17.36
C VAL A 157 -20.55 -8.50 18.39
N GLN A 158 -20.83 -7.25 18.06
CA GLN A 158 -20.73 -6.15 19.02
C GLN A 158 -21.69 -6.30 20.19
N LYS A 159 -22.92 -6.78 19.93
CA LYS A 159 -23.90 -7.11 20.98
C LYS A 159 -23.39 -8.24 21.89
N MET A 160 -22.82 -9.30 21.32
CA MET A 160 -22.23 -10.42 22.09
C MET A 160 -21.09 -9.96 23.01
N HIS A 161 -20.29 -8.98 22.57
CA HIS A 161 -19.22 -8.39 23.37
C HIS A 161 -19.70 -7.32 24.36
N GLY A 162 -20.97 -6.89 24.32
CA GLY A 162 -21.48 -5.79 25.12
C GLY A 162 -20.93 -4.42 24.70
N HIS A 163 -20.57 -4.27 23.42
CA HIS A 163 -19.97 -3.07 22.87
C HIS A 163 -20.99 -2.19 22.11
N LYS A 164 -20.58 -0.98 21.73
CA LYS A 164 -21.37 -0.08 20.89
C LYS A 164 -21.72 -0.77 19.57
N ILE A 165 -23.01 -0.71 19.18
CA ILE A 165 -23.54 -1.34 17.96
C ILE A 165 -23.54 -0.33 16.82
N PRO A 166 -22.89 -0.62 15.67
CA PRO A 166 -22.84 0.30 14.54
C PRO A 166 -24.20 0.41 13.83
N GLN A 167 -24.56 1.61 13.39
CA GLN A 167 -25.77 1.87 12.61
C GLN A 167 -25.51 1.67 11.10
N THR A 168 -24.28 1.90 10.65
CA THR A 168 -23.84 1.71 9.27
C THR A 168 -22.54 0.93 9.22
N ILE A 169 -22.25 0.31 8.07
CA ILE A 169 -20.99 -0.45 7.87
C ILE A 169 -19.76 0.45 7.97
N THR A 170 -19.89 1.74 7.69
CA THR A 170 -18.80 2.72 7.68
C THR A 170 -18.58 3.36 9.06
N GLU A 171 -19.55 3.28 10.00
CA GLU A 171 -19.48 3.97 11.28
C GLU A 171 -18.22 3.61 12.11
N PRO A 172 -17.79 2.35 12.23
CA PRO A 172 -16.54 2.00 12.93
C PRO A 172 -15.25 2.59 12.31
N PHE A 173 -15.36 3.12 11.10
CA PHE A 173 -14.25 3.72 10.35
C PHE A 173 -14.29 5.25 10.32
N ARG A 174 -15.30 5.86 10.94
CA ARG A 174 -15.38 7.29 11.24
C ARG A 174 -14.64 7.55 12.55
N THR A 175 -13.33 7.34 12.51
CA THR A 175 -12.43 7.36 13.67
C THR A 175 -12.11 8.78 14.14
N ALA A 176 -11.37 8.92 15.25
CA ALA A 176 -10.99 10.22 15.83
C ALA A 176 -10.23 11.09 14.83
N ALA A 177 -9.34 10.48 14.03
CA ALA A 177 -8.71 11.12 12.88
C ALA A 177 -8.54 10.13 11.73
N ARG A 178 -8.55 10.66 10.49
CA ARG A 178 -8.36 9.91 9.25
C ARG A 178 -7.33 10.63 8.38
N LEU A 179 -6.18 10.00 8.18
CA LEU A 179 -5.01 10.61 7.56
C LEU A 179 -4.68 9.92 6.23
N PHE A 180 -4.86 10.65 5.13
CA PHE A 180 -4.60 10.14 3.78
C PHE A 180 -3.12 10.34 3.43
N CYS A 181 -2.38 9.23 3.35
CA CYS A 181 -0.92 9.21 3.27
C CYS A 181 -0.39 8.74 1.91
N THR A 182 -0.83 9.37 0.83
CA THR A 182 -0.27 9.20 -0.52
C THR A 182 -0.40 10.51 -1.32
N LEU A 183 0.04 10.48 -2.56
CA LEU A 183 -0.14 11.61 -3.48
C LEU A 183 -1.61 11.69 -3.95
N PRO A 184 -2.20 12.89 -4.06
CA PRO A 184 -3.57 13.08 -4.56
C PRO A 184 -3.81 12.49 -5.95
N GLU A 185 -2.78 12.45 -6.79
CA GLU A 185 -2.81 11.83 -8.13
C GLU A 185 -3.15 10.33 -8.07
N LEU A 186 -2.82 9.67 -6.97
CA LEU A 186 -3.01 8.22 -6.76
C LEU A 186 -4.25 7.91 -5.92
N ASP A 187 -5.07 8.90 -5.58
CA ASP A 187 -6.31 8.67 -4.84
C ASP A 187 -7.33 7.92 -5.69
N HIS A 188 -7.80 6.79 -5.20
CA HIS A 188 -8.85 5.99 -5.86
C HIS A 188 -10.23 6.66 -5.82
N TYR A 189 -10.43 7.64 -4.93
CA TYR A 189 -11.71 8.32 -4.70
C TYR A 189 -11.57 9.84 -4.67
N PRO A 190 -10.93 10.48 -5.67
CA PRO A 190 -10.55 11.90 -5.60
C PRO A 190 -11.74 12.86 -5.44
N LEU A 191 -12.92 12.48 -5.98
CA LEU A 191 -14.14 13.30 -5.87
C LEU A 191 -14.90 13.12 -4.55
N MET A 192 -14.54 12.10 -3.77
CA MET A 192 -15.19 11.75 -2.51
C MET A 192 -14.28 11.94 -1.29
N ARG A 193 -13.00 12.29 -1.49
CA ARG A 193 -12.02 12.43 -0.41
C ARG A 193 -12.36 13.63 0.47
N ARG A 194 -12.56 13.38 1.77
CA ARG A 194 -12.73 14.41 2.81
C ARG A 194 -11.70 14.27 3.92
N ASP A 195 -10.88 13.23 3.86
CA ASP A 195 -9.85 12.93 4.85
C ASP A 195 -8.69 13.94 4.76
N THR A 196 -7.99 14.16 5.86
CA THR A 196 -6.81 15.04 5.90
C THR A 196 -5.68 14.47 5.04
N VAL A 197 -5.27 15.19 4.01
CA VAL A 197 -4.17 14.80 3.13
C VAL A 197 -2.84 15.20 3.76
N ILE A 198 -2.03 14.21 4.12
CA ILE A 198 -0.71 14.42 4.78
C ILE A 198 0.48 14.07 3.88
N GLY A 199 0.20 13.53 2.68
CA GLY A 199 1.21 13.07 1.74
C GLY A 199 1.83 11.72 2.11
N PRO A 200 2.69 11.16 1.24
CA PRO A 200 3.38 9.89 1.50
C PRO A 200 4.45 10.04 2.59
N PRO A 201 4.93 8.92 3.17
CA PRO A 201 6.11 8.93 4.03
C PRO A 201 7.29 9.65 3.36
N PRO A 202 8.16 10.36 4.11
CA PRO A 202 9.26 11.13 3.52
C PRO A 202 10.20 10.34 2.63
N ASN A 203 10.41 9.06 2.92
CA ASN A 203 11.25 8.17 2.10
C ASN A 203 10.63 7.80 0.73
N ASP A 204 9.35 8.09 0.54
CA ASP A 204 8.60 7.86 -0.69
C ASP A 204 8.38 9.16 -1.48
N LEU A 205 9.05 10.25 -1.09
CA LEU A 205 8.98 11.56 -1.74
C LEU A 205 10.40 12.05 -2.08
N PHE A 206 10.58 12.49 -3.31
CA PHE A 206 11.85 12.93 -3.86
C PHE A 206 11.71 14.33 -4.46
N GLU A 207 12.81 15.07 -4.44
CA GLU A 207 12.94 16.27 -5.27
C GLU A 207 12.98 15.86 -6.75
N PRO A 208 12.52 16.70 -7.68
CA PRO A 208 12.63 16.45 -9.11
C PRO A 208 14.09 16.24 -9.50
N ILE A 209 14.37 15.10 -10.15
CA ILE A 209 15.72 14.73 -10.54
C ILE A 209 15.81 14.81 -12.07
N ALA A 210 16.81 15.49 -12.60
CA ALA A 210 17.04 15.53 -14.06
C ALA A 210 17.17 14.09 -14.63
N PRO A 211 16.57 13.81 -15.79
CA PRO A 211 16.73 12.51 -16.43
C PRO A 211 18.17 12.28 -16.86
N PRO A 212 18.66 11.04 -16.90
CA PRO A 212 19.99 10.73 -17.41
C PRO A 212 20.07 11.02 -18.92
N THR A 213 21.26 11.29 -19.42
CA THR A 213 21.51 11.54 -20.84
C THR A 213 21.31 10.29 -21.70
N GLU A 214 21.60 9.13 -21.13
CA GLU A 214 21.42 7.83 -21.79
C GLU A 214 20.27 7.06 -21.14
N PRO A 215 19.34 6.48 -21.92
CA PRO A 215 18.24 5.69 -21.38
C PRO A 215 18.75 4.50 -20.56
N LYS A 216 18.21 4.33 -19.37
CA LYS A 216 18.47 3.17 -18.51
C LYS A 216 17.21 2.78 -17.78
N TRP A 217 16.94 1.48 -17.66
CA TRP A 217 15.79 0.97 -16.91
C TRP A 217 16.20 0.34 -15.58
N PHE A 218 15.24 0.37 -14.63
CA PHE A 218 15.35 -0.37 -13.39
C PHE A 218 14.07 -1.16 -13.16
N ALA A 219 14.18 -2.45 -12.84
CA ALA A 219 13.05 -3.29 -12.49
C ALA A 219 13.09 -3.67 -11.00
N TYR A 220 11.99 -3.37 -10.29
CA TYR A 220 11.77 -3.76 -8.91
C TYR A 220 10.63 -4.78 -8.85
N LEU A 221 10.96 -6.06 -8.70
CA LEU A 221 10.04 -7.16 -8.85
C LEU A 221 10.04 -8.10 -7.64
N LYS A 222 9.05 -8.99 -7.60
CA LYS A 222 8.97 -10.10 -6.64
C LYS A 222 8.86 -11.42 -7.40
N ALA A 223 9.69 -12.38 -7.06
CA ALA A 223 9.54 -13.76 -7.54
C ALA A 223 8.26 -14.39 -6.97
N GLY A 224 7.81 -15.49 -7.58
CA GLY A 224 6.63 -16.22 -7.13
C GLY A 224 5.31 -15.77 -7.77
N PHE A 225 5.28 -14.68 -8.53
CA PHE A 225 4.15 -14.38 -9.40
C PHE A 225 4.26 -15.14 -10.73
N PRO A 226 3.14 -15.65 -11.27
CA PRO A 226 3.17 -16.47 -12.49
C PRO A 226 3.83 -15.81 -13.70
N VAL A 227 3.75 -14.48 -13.78
CA VAL A 227 4.29 -13.70 -14.90
C VAL A 227 5.77 -13.32 -14.74
N THR A 228 6.34 -13.41 -13.53
CA THR A 228 7.69 -12.89 -13.24
C THR A 228 8.75 -13.57 -14.09
N SER A 229 8.74 -14.89 -14.21
CA SER A 229 9.71 -15.63 -15.03
C SER A 229 9.69 -15.16 -16.48
N LYS A 230 8.50 -14.94 -17.05
CA LYS A 230 8.36 -14.45 -18.43
C LYS A 230 8.85 -13.01 -18.60
N ILE A 231 8.63 -12.16 -17.59
CA ILE A 231 9.19 -10.80 -17.57
C ILE A 231 10.71 -10.87 -17.54
N LEU A 232 11.32 -11.70 -16.67
CA LEU A 232 12.77 -11.85 -16.59
C LEU A 232 13.37 -12.35 -17.91
N GLU A 233 12.69 -13.28 -18.62
CA GLU A 233 13.08 -13.67 -19.99
C GLU A 233 13.12 -12.48 -20.94
N ASN A 234 12.07 -11.66 -20.91
CA ASN A 234 11.95 -10.49 -21.76
C ASN A 234 13.01 -9.43 -21.42
N LEU A 235 13.37 -9.26 -20.13
CA LEU A 235 14.44 -8.35 -19.73
C LEU A 235 15.82 -8.76 -20.29
N CYS A 236 16.09 -10.07 -20.41
CA CYS A 236 17.35 -10.57 -20.94
C CYS A 236 17.63 -10.17 -22.41
N ILE A 237 16.64 -9.70 -23.15
CA ILE A 237 16.75 -9.29 -24.55
C ILE A 237 16.63 -7.79 -24.78
N VAL A 238 16.49 -6.99 -23.71
CA VAL A 238 16.51 -5.51 -23.80
C VAL A 238 17.90 -5.05 -24.22
N LYS A 239 17.97 -4.16 -25.22
CA LYS A 239 19.22 -3.79 -25.88
C LYS A 239 20.04 -2.70 -25.18
N PHE A 240 19.47 -2.01 -24.20
CA PHE A 240 20.17 -0.95 -23.46
C PHE A 240 20.30 -1.27 -21.97
N PRO A 241 21.22 -0.60 -21.24
CA PRO A 241 21.59 -0.96 -19.89
C PRO A 241 20.41 -0.97 -18.92
N GLY A 242 20.39 -1.95 -18.03
CA GLY A 242 19.38 -2.06 -17.00
C GLY A 242 19.88 -2.68 -15.73
N GLU A 243 19.12 -2.45 -14.68
CA GLU A 243 19.37 -2.98 -13.36
C GLU A 243 18.10 -3.64 -12.81
N VAL A 244 18.25 -4.67 -11.98
CA VAL A 244 17.11 -5.38 -11.42
C VAL A 244 17.31 -5.71 -9.96
N TYR A 245 16.26 -5.53 -9.19
CA TYR A 245 16.08 -6.16 -7.89
C TYR A 245 14.84 -7.05 -7.94
N VAL A 246 15.00 -8.32 -7.58
CA VAL A 246 13.88 -9.27 -7.48
C VAL A 246 13.91 -9.93 -6.12
N SER A 247 12.91 -9.63 -5.31
CA SER A 247 12.76 -10.31 -4.01
C SER A 247 12.48 -11.80 -4.22
N GLY A 248 13.30 -12.67 -3.64
CA GLY A 248 13.18 -14.12 -3.80
C GLY A 248 13.73 -14.66 -5.14
N LEU A 249 14.66 -13.95 -5.77
CA LEU A 249 15.33 -14.40 -7.01
C LEU A 249 16.17 -15.66 -6.73
N THR A 250 16.05 -16.64 -7.63
CA THR A 250 16.88 -17.87 -7.55
C THR A 250 18.29 -17.64 -8.13
N PRO A 251 19.29 -18.45 -7.70
CA PRO A 251 20.65 -18.35 -8.26
C PRO A 251 20.71 -18.50 -9.78
N GLU A 252 19.89 -19.39 -10.36
CA GLU A 252 19.85 -19.66 -11.80
C GLU A 252 19.39 -18.41 -12.57
N TRP A 253 18.37 -17.72 -12.05
CA TRP A 253 17.93 -16.46 -12.65
C TRP A 253 18.95 -15.33 -12.50
N LYS A 254 19.63 -15.25 -11.34
CA LYS A 254 20.71 -14.29 -11.12
C LYS A 254 21.80 -14.46 -12.15
N ASP A 255 22.25 -15.68 -12.37
CA ASP A 255 23.31 -16.01 -13.36
C ASP A 255 22.86 -15.66 -14.80
N ARG A 256 21.62 -16.00 -15.15
CA ARG A 256 21.08 -15.71 -16.48
C ARG A 256 21.00 -14.20 -16.76
N LEU A 257 20.48 -13.41 -15.82
CA LEU A 257 20.41 -11.96 -15.92
C LEU A 257 21.80 -11.32 -16.02
N THR A 258 22.74 -11.77 -15.20
CA THR A 258 24.13 -11.28 -15.24
C THR A 258 24.81 -11.55 -16.57
N ARG A 259 24.61 -12.76 -17.16
CA ARG A 259 25.11 -13.07 -18.53
C ARG A 259 24.47 -12.20 -19.62
N SER A 260 23.32 -11.63 -19.37
CA SER A 260 22.65 -10.69 -20.26
C SER A 260 23.03 -9.23 -20.00
N ASN A 261 24.16 -8.97 -19.31
CA ASN A 261 24.66 -7.62 -18.94
C ASN A 261 23.68 -6.79 -18.08
N ILE A 262 22.83 -7.45 -17.30
CA ILE A 262 21.94 -6.79 -16.36
C ILE A 262 22.59 -6.78 -14.97
N VAL A 263 22.63 -5.61 -14.34
CA VAL A 263 23.10 -5.49 -12.95
C VAL A 263 22.04 -6.03 -12.00
N VAL A 264 22.38 -7.07 -11.24
CA VAL A 264 21.45 -7.72 -10.31
C VAL A 264 21.79 -7.33 -8.88
N HIS A 265 20.86 -6.63 -8.22
CA HIS A 265 20.98 -6.24 -6.82
C HIS A 265 20.58 -7.39 -5.89
N SER A 266 21.37 -7.67 -4.87
CA SER A 266 21.08 -8.68 -3.84
C SER A 266 20.11 -8.18 -2.76
N ASP A 267 20.13 -6.88 -2.51
CA ASP A 267 19.23 -6.18 -1.59
C ASP A 267 18.54 -5.01 -2.31
N PRO A 268 17.39 -4.50 -1.80
CA PRO A 268 16.73 -3.36 -2.40
C PRO A 268 17.69 -2.16 -2.45
N PRO A 269 18.01 -1.63 -3.65
CA PRO A 269 18.87 -0.46 -3.75
C PRO A 269 18.18 0.80 -3.23
N SER A 270 18.97 1.76 -2.76
CA SER A 270 18.46 3.07 -2.40
C SER A 270 17.96 3.83 -3.63
N MET A 271 16.72 4.32 -3.59
CA MET A 271 16.13 5.10 -4.69
C MET A 271 16.86 6.44 -4.90
N ASN A 272 17.48 7.02 -3.86
CA ASN A 272 18.36 8.19 -4.00
C ASN A 272 19.53 7.93 -4.96
N GLN A 273 20.04 6.70 -5.00
CA GLN A 273 21.13 6.31 -5.90
C GLN A 273 20.61 5.84 -7.25
N MET A 274 19.39 5.33 -7.31
CA MET A 274 18.80 4.79 -8.54
C MET A 274 18.24 5.89 -9.45
N PHE A 275 17.38 6.76 -8.94
CA PHE A 275 16.69 7.75 -9.76
C PHE A 275 17.60 8.67 -10.59
N PRO A 276 18.78 9.12 -10.14
CA PRO A 276 19.65 9.94 -10.97
C PRO A 276 20.16 9.26 -12.25
N ARG A 277 20.14 7.94 -12.31
CA ARG A 277 20.76 7.17 -13.41
C ARG A 277 19.79 6.32 -14.24
N ILE A 278 18.48 6.39 -13.96
CA ILE A 278 17.45 5.65 -14.69
C ILE A 278 16.42 6.58 -15.31
N SER A 279 15.88 6.17 -16.45
CA SER A 279 14.82 6.88 -17.18
C SER A 279 13.44 6.32 -16.83
N VAL A 280 13.35 5.01 -16.63
CA VAL A 280 12.09 4.29 -16.43
C VAL A 280 12.21 3.26 -15.31
N VAL A 281 11.14 3.13 -14.54
CA VAL A 281 11.00 2.13 -13.47
C VAL A 281 9.94 1.11 -13.86
N LEU A 282 10.29 -0.18 -13.83
CA LEU A 282 9.38 -1.31 -14.00
C LEU A 282 9.04 -1.89 -12.62
N HIS A 283 7.76 -1.94 -12.24
CA HIS A 283 7.37 -2.40 -10.90
C HIS A 283 5.92 -2.90 -10.83
N HIS A 284 5.51 -3.42 -9.68
CA HIS A 284 4.17 -3.98 -9.48
C HIS A 284 3.08 -2.94 -9.12
N GLY A 285 3.37 -1.65 -9.07
CA GLY A 285 2.39 -0.61 -8.73
C GLY A 285 2.16 -0.44 -7.22
N GLY A 286 3.13 -0.83 -6.38
CA GLY A 286 3.07 -0.53 -4.94
C GLY A 286 3.14 0.98 -4.70
N ASN A 287 2.30 1.48 -3.78
CA ASN A 287 2.10 2.92 -3.55
C ASN A 287 3.42 3.69 -3.31
N GLY A 288 4.31 3.19 -2.44
CA GLY A 288 5.56 3.88 -2.10
C GLY A 288 6.45 4.12 -3.31
N LEU A 289 6.77 3.08 -4.10
CA LEU A 289 7.62 3.24 -5.29
C LEU A 289 6.93 4.06 -6.39
N THR A 290 5.60 3.97 -6.50
CA THR A 290 4.82 4.82 -7.43
C THR A 290 4.92 6.30 -7.05
N CYS A 291 4.77 6.65 -5.77
CA CYS A 291 4.97 8.01 -5.26
C CYS A 291 6.40 8.49 -5.51
N ALA A 292 7.37 7.66 -5.16
CA ALA A 292 8.79 7.98 -5.31
C ALA A 292 9.17 8.26 -6.78
N ALA A 293 8.71 7.42 -7.71
CA ALA A 293 8.97 7.61 -9.12
C ALA A 293 8.27 8.85 -9.70
N LEU A 294 7.01 9.13 -9.28
CA LEU A 294 6.29 10.35 -9.67
C LEU A 294 7.03 11.61 -9.18
N SER A 295 7.40 11.66 -7.91
CA SER A 295 8.07 12.82 -7.33
C SER A 295 9.49 13.03 -7.88
N ALA A 296 10.20 11.94 -8.20
CA ALA A 296 11.50 12.00 -8.87
C ALA A 296 11.41 12.35 -10.38
N GLY A 297 10.21 12.39 -10.96
CA GLY A 297 10.00 12.67 -12.38
C GLY A 297 10.45 11.52 -13.29
N ARG A 298 10.09 10.28 -12.95
CA ARG A 298 10.40 9.08 -13.74
C ARG A 298 9.15 8.48 -14.37
N SER A 299 9.29 8.06 -15.63
CA SER A 299 8.28 7.25 -16.32
C SER A 299 8.20 5.86 -15.67
N GLN A 300 7.01 5.25 -15.71
CA GLN A 300 6.76 4.01 -15.00
C GLN A 300 6.15 2.95 -15.92
N ILE A 301 6.61 1.71 -15.80
CA ILE A 301 5.96 0.55 -16.40
C ILE A 301 5.40 -0.27 -15.26
N VAL A 302 4.07 -0.42 -15.21
CA VAL A 302 3.40 -1.06 -14.09
C VAL A 302 2.87 -2.42 -14.49
N ILE A 303 3.14 -3.42 -13.65
CA ILE A 303 2.63 -4.79 -13.79
C ILE A 303 1.73 -5.06 -12.58
N PRO A 304 0.43 -4.75 -12.67
CA PRO A 304 -0.47 -4.93 -11.54
C PRO A 304 -0.63 -6.42 -11.20
N MET A 305 -0.45 -6.77 -9.93
CA MET A 305 -0.55 -8.16 -9.46
C MET A 305 -1.80 -8.40 -8.60
N TYR A 306 -2.35 -7.34 -8.01
CA TYR A 306 -3.51 -7.37 -7.13
C TYR A 306 -4.47 -6.23 -7.48
N GLN A 307 -5.66 -6.27 -6.91
CA GLN A 307 -6.68 -5.22 -7.06
C GLN A 307 -6.12 -3.83 -6.67
N GLU A 308 -5.47 -3.74 -5.53
CA GLU A 308 -4.84 -2.50 -5.03
C GLU A 308 -3.90 -1.89 -6.07
N THR A 309 -2.95 -2.69 -6.56
CA THR A 309 -1.95 -2.23 -7.54
C THR A 309 -2.58 -1.93 -8.91
N GLY A 310 -3.68 -2.61 -9.24
CA GLY A 310 -4.48 -2.33 -10.44
C GLY A 310 -5.18 -0.97 -10.37
N LEU A 311 -5.77 -0.64 -9.23
CA LEU A 311 -6.41 0.65 -8.99
C LEU A 311 -5.37 1.79 -8.97
N THR A 312 -4.21 1.56 -8.35
CA THR A 312 -3.09 2.52 -8.37
C THR A 312 -2.61 2.76 -9.81
N ALA A 313 -2.45 1.71 -10.61
CA ALA A 313 -2.06 1.83 -12.02
C ALA A 313 -3.09 2.62 -12.84
N GLU A 314 -4.40 2.40 -12.61
CA GLU A 314 -5.45 3.18 -13.25
C GLU A 314 -5.41 4.66 -12.89
N ARG A 315 -5.14 4.98 -11.62
CA ARG A 315 -4.95 6.37 -11.21
C ARG A 315 -3.71 6.99 -11.85
N LEU A 316 -2.61 6.25 -11.86
CA LEU A 316 -1.37 6.67 -12.52
C LEU A 316 -1.58 6.95 -14.01
N ARG A 317 -2.45 6.20 -14.70
CA ARG A 317 -2.80 6.41 -16.12
C ARG A 317 -3.29 7.84 -16.41
N HIS A 318 -4.03 8.44 -15.50
CA HIS A 318 -4.49 9.83 -15.67
C HIS A 318 -3.35 10.85 -15.66
N THR A 319 -2.18 10.46 -15.21
CA THR A 319 -0.98 11.32 -15.25
C THR A 319 -0.27 11.24 -16.62
N GLY A 320 -0.46 10.18 -17.38
CA GLY A 320 0.13 9.94 -18.70
C GLY A 320 1.65 9.76 -18.68
N VAL A 321 2.20 9.26 -17.57
CA VAL A 321 3.63 8.96 -17.40
C VAL A 321 3.89 7.48 -17.18
N GLU A 322 2.90 6.64 -17.50
CA GLU A 322 2.96 5.21 -17.31
C GLU A 322 2.60 4.41 -18.57
N HIS A 323 3.02 3.15 -18.54
CA HIS A 323 2.51 2.07 -19.38
C HIS A 323 2.10 0.90 -18.47
N ILE A 324 0.86 0.45 -18.56
CA ILE A 324 0.40 -0.75 -17.85
C ILE A 324 0.68 -1.96 -18.72
N LEU A 325 1.66 -2.77 -18.33
CA LEU A 325 2.05 -3.95 -19.08
C LEU A 325 1.00 -5.05 -18.93
N THR A 326 0.40 -5.41 -20.06
CA THR A 326 -0.67 -6.42 -20.11
C THR A 326 -0.12 -7.85 -20.14
N PRO A 327 -0.87 -8.85 -19.65
CA PRO A 327 -0.49 -10.26 -19.79
C PRO A 327 -0.17 -10.67 -21.24
N LYS A 328 -0.88 -10.10 -22.21
CA LYS A 328 -0.65 -10.36 -23.64
C LYS A 328 0.72 -9.85 -24.09
N GLU A 329 1.10 -8.64 -23.71
CA GLU A 329 2.42 -8.08 -24.03
C GLU A 329 3.55 -8.87 -23.37
N ILE A 330 3.35 -9.30 -22.11
CA ILE A 330 4.33 -10.15 -21.42
C ILE A 330 4.53 -11.48 -22.17
N GLN A 331 3.43 -12.16 -22.52
CA GLN A 331 3.48 -13.48 -23.17
C GLN A 331 4.05 -13.41 -24.59
N SER A 332 3.75 -12.35 -25.33
CA SER A 332 4.27 -12.16 -26.70
C SER A 332 5.73 -11.74 -26.75
N GLY A 333 6.38 -11.45 -25.61
CA GLY A 333 7.74 -10.93 -25.57
C GLY A 333 7.86 -9.43 -25.85
N ASN A 334 6.72 -8.70 -25.91
CA ASN A 334 6.72 -7.27 -26.25
C ASN A 334 7.24 -6.36 -25.10
N THR A 335 7.52 -6.90 -23.93
CA THR A 335 8.03 -6.13 -22.79
C THR A 335 9.30 -5.34 -23.13
N CYS A 336 10.21 -5.91 -23.92
CA CYS A 336 11.44 -5.24 -24.34
C CYS A 336 11.17 -4.00 -25.20
N ASN A 337 10.21 -4.07 -26.13
CA ASN A 337 9.82 -2.92 -26.95
C ASN A 337 9.15 -1.84 -26.11
N VAL A 338 8.24 -2.22 -25.20
CA VAL A 338 7.58 -1.30 -24.26
C VAL A 338 8.62 -0.55 -23.41
N ILE A 339 9.64 -1.26 -22.90
CA ILE A 339 10.70 -0.61 -22.11
C ILE A 339 11.45 0.42 -22.97
N SER A 340 11.80 0.07 -24.24
CA SER A 340 12.47 0.98 -25.15
C SER A 340 11.61 2.21 -25.47
N GLU A 341 10.35 2.00 -25.84
CA GLU A 341 9.39 3.05 -26.16
C GLU A 341 9.20 4.04 -25.00
N VAL A 342 9.02 3.53 -23.78
CA VAL A 342 8.83 4.37 -22.59
C VAL A 342 10.11 5.11 -22.21
N ALA A 343 11.26 4.43 -22.27
CA ALA A 343 12.54 5.03 -21.90
C ALA A 343 13.02 6.12 -22.88
N GLU A 344 12.63 6.03 -24.15
CA GLU A 344 12.98 6.98 -25.22
C GLU A 344 11.90 8.07 -25.42
N SER A 345 10.74 7.95 -24.76
CA SER A 345 9.62 8.89 -24.92
C SER A 345 9.90 10.24 -24.28
N LYS A 346 10.34 11.21 -25.07
CA LYS A 346 10.56 12.59 -24.62
C LYS A 346 9.30 13.21 -24.02
N SER A 347 8.13 12.99 -24.62
CA SER A 347 6.86 13.54 -24.13
C SER A 347 6.47 12.96 -22.77
N MET A 348 6.68 11.68 -22.52
CA MET A 348 6.47 11.07 -21.21
C MET A 348 7.44 11.63 -20.17
N MET A 349 8.71 11.77 -20.52
CA MET A 349 9.74 12.28 -19.63
C MET A 349 9.48 13.75 -19.25
N GLU A 350 9.13 14.61 -20.22
CA GLU A 350 8.77 16.01 -19.97
C GLU A 350 7.54 16.12 -19.04
N ARG A 351 6.54 15.28 -19.25
CA ARG A 351 5.35 15.20 -18.42
C ARG A 351 5.68 14.71 -17.01
N ALA A 352 6.52 13.68 -16.87
CA ALA A 352 6.96 13.19 -15.57
C ALA A 352 7.71 14.28 -14.79
N GLN A 353 8.58 15.04 -15.46
CA GLN A 353 9.28 16.17 -14.86
C GLN A 353 8.33 17.32 -14.48
N ALA A 354 7.29 17.59 -15.27
CA ALA A 354 6.29 18.61 -14.94
C ALA A 354 5.48 18.22 -13.69
N ILE A 355 5.06 16.95 -13.60
CA ILE A 355 4.35 16.43 -12.43
C ILE A 355 5.24 16.49 -11.18
N ALA A 356 6.50 16.08 -11.27
CA ALA A 356 7.44 16.14 -10.16
C ALA A 356 7.59 17.58 -9.62
N ARG A 357 7.74 18.57 -10.51
CA ARG A 357 7.76 19.99 -10.10
C ARG A 357 6.45 20.43 -9.43
N ASN A 358 5.30 19.99 -9.93
CA ASN A 358 4.01 20.31 -9.30
C ASN A 358 3.88 19.67 -7.90
N ILE A 359 4.42 18.46 -7.71
CA ILE A 359 4.47 17.81 -6.38
C ILE A 359 5.38 18.63 -5.45
N GLN A 360 6.57 19.03 -5.91
CA GLN A 360 7.52 19.84 -5.14
C GLN A 360 6.92 21.18 -4.68
N LEU A 361 6.14 21.85 -5.54
CA LEU A 361 5.48 23.12 -5.21
C LEU A 361 4.47 23.02 -4.06
N ARG A 362 4.00 21.83 -3.72
CA ARG A 362 3.12 21.60 -2.54
C ARG A 362 3.89 21.62 -1.22
N GLY A 363 5.20 21.66 -1.28
CA GLY A 363 6.08 21.61 -0.11
C GLY A 363 6.43 20.17 0.34
N PRO A 364 7.20 20.04 1.42
CA PRO A 364 7.60 18.75 1.96
C PRO A 364 6.41 17.96 2.50
N SER A 365 6.56 16.64 2.57
CA SER A 365 5.57 15.80 3.22
C SER A 365 5.46 16.15 4.71
N ARG A 366 4.26 16.42 5.17
CA ARG A 366 3.95 16.60 6.59
C ARG A 366 3.52 15.30 7.28
N PHE A 367 3.78 14.17 6.64
CA PHE A 367 3.34 12.85 7.09
C PHE A 367 3.64 12.60 8.58
N LEU A 368 4.92 12.65 8.96
CA LEU A 368 5.32 12.31 10.33
C LEU A 368 4.87 13.38 11.35
N GLU A 369 5.08 14.65 11.01
CA GLU A 369 4.67 15.78 11.84
C GLU A 369 3.17 15.73 12.14
N THR A 370 2.32 15.67 11.12
CA THR A 370 0.87 15.65 11.30
C THR A 370 0.38 14.39 12.01
N CYS A 371 0.99 13.22 11.75
CA CYS A 371 0.63 12.01 12.51
C CYS A 371 0.91 12.17 14.01
N ILE A 372 2.05 12.74 14.38
CA ILE A 372 2.43 12.91 15.78
C ILE A 372 1.55 13.98 16.44
N GLU A 373 1.41 15.15 15.82
CA GLU A 373 0.53 16.23 16.31
C GLU A 373 -0.88 15.71 16.57
N THR A 374 -1.47 14.99 15.59
CA THR A 374 -2.80 14.41 15.72
C THR A 374 -2.89 13.40 16.89
N CYS A 375 -1.87 12.55 17.07
CA CYS A 375 -1.85 11.61 18.19
C CYS A 375 -1.78 12.34 19.55
N GLU A 376 -0.90 13.33 19.67
CA GLU A 376 -0.72 14.10 20.91
C GLU A 376 -1.97 14.95 21.25
N GLU A 377 -2.61 15.57 20.25
CA GLU A 377 -3.88 16.30 20.44
C GLU A 377 -5.00 15.40 20.97
N ILE A 378 -5.14 14.19 20.44
CA ILE A 378 -6.17 13.22 20.91
C ILE A 378 -5.84 12.72 22.33
N LEU A 379 -4.57 12.55 22.66
CA LEU A 379 -4.15 12.10 23.99
C LEU A 379 -4.25 13.19 25.06
N ALA A 380 -4.25 14.47 24.66
CA ALA A 380 -4.37 15.62 25.57
C ALA A 380 -5.81 16.01 25.90
N GLY A 381 -6.78 15.62 25.07
CA GLY A 381 -8.19 16.04 25.19
C GLY A 381 -9.17 15.04 25.63
#